data_b6c537d90e6c844279e6de032414e7a5
#
_entry.id   b6c537d90e6c844279e6de032414e7a5
#
_cell.length_a   1.000
_cell.length_b   1.000
_cell.length_c   1.000
_cell.angle_alpha   90.00
_cell.angle_beta   90.00
_cell.angle_gamma   90.00
#
_symmetry.space_group_name_H-M   'P 1'
#
loop_
_entity.id
_entity.type
_entity.pdbx_description
1 polymer ?
#
loop_
_entity_poly.entity_id
_entity_poly.type
_entity_poly.pdbx_seq_one_letter_code
_entity_poly.pdbx_strand_id
1 'polypeptide(L)'
;MKILAVATAFETQRFVKGYPPKGARLFLRPDSEISRLATLTINDTFVYLDERVEIVEPDSSFDLVLVRVDFNHDESARLIVEMFERTGKPVVLFGPQVTLWKETAPEWATHRVIGDITNVWEKIRSDAEKKCLQQVYISPPVPNYTAPHPALGKPLLMNTNYQTIYFIRGCFCPEDVKSLCPEFLYYQENRLKRSKEEILGEVLSLPKKHIHLLDDDIASEPDFYYEMFRLLWGYHRHWSVRCSERIFEFPDLVRLVAKAGAKVVFLDESFVGAKLQQALSDERVVRWLYRGVKFLQSRRLLVGTRLTLPVRGGRYDKIASLLRRIDLDFVEVRFFEVGRDGEKRVVPVRYHPGVEADEPARVKGEFYSFGALFDRFLRRPRRVGFYSTGWYLIPYSLAYRQNFLEGVPYP
;
A
#
# COMPACT_ATOMS: atom_id res chain seq x y z
N MET A 1 7.08 22.07 -19.75
CA MET A 1 8.04 22.05 -18.58
C MET A 1 8.75 20.71 -18.47
N LYS A 2 9.91 20.68 -17.81
CA LYS A 2 10.57 19.46 -17.37
C LYS A 2 10.31 19.27 -15.87
N ILE A 3 9.57 18.22 -15.52
CA ILE A 3 9.07 17.98 -14.16
C ILE A 3 9.74 16.75 -13.59
N LEU A 4 10.26 16.87 -12.37
CA LEU A 4 10.72 15.75 -11.58
C LEU A 4 9.68 15.43 -10.51
N ALA A 5 9.24 14.18 -10.44
CA ALA A 5 8.40 13.68 -9.35
C ALA A 5 9.16 12.63 -8.53
N VAL A 6 9.27 12.85 -7.24
CA VAL A 6 10.00 11.99 -6.31
C VAL A 6 9.03 11.36 -5.32
N ALA A 7 9.04 10.02 -5.23
CA ALA A 7 8.45 9.30 -4.10
C ALA A 7 9.51 9.15 -3.00
N THR A 8 9.20 9.66 -1.81
CA THR A 8 10.12 9.59 -0.67
C THR A 8 10.23 8.17 -0.10
N ALA A 9 11.35 7.88 0.54
CA ALA A 9 11.55 6.69 1.35
C ALA A 9 11.74 7.04 2.82
N PHE A 10 11.65 6.07 3.72
CA PHE A 10 12.06 6.26 5.09
C PHE A 10 13.54 6.65 5.13
N GLU A 11 13.89 7.59 6.01
CA GLU A 11 15.27 8.04 6.21
C GLU A 11 16.26 6.88 6.36
N THR A 12 15.88 5.90 7.14
CA THR A 12 16.68 4.70 7.40
C THR A 12 16.92 3.83 6.18
N GLN A 13 16.06 3.89 5.18
CA GLN A 13 16.18 3.10 3.95
C GLN A 13 17.30 3.61 3.05
N ARG A 14 17.57 4.91 3.06
CA ARG A 14 18.67 5.52 2.29
C ARG A 14 20.06 5.00 2.70
N PHE A 15 20.22 4.64 3.96
CA PHE A 15 21.51 4.29 4.54
C PHE A 15 21.75 2.80 4.69
N VAL A 16 20.76 1.95 4.40
CA VAL A 16 20.88 0.51 4.49
C VAL A 16 21.43 -0.06 3.19
N LYS A 17 22.69 -0.47 3.20
CA LYS A 17 23.33 -1.13 2.06
C LYS A 17 22.50 -2.36 1.62
N GLY A 18 22.04 -2.32 0.34
CA GLY A 18 21.24 -3.41 -0.25
C GLY A 18 19.74 -3.29 0.00
N TYR A 19 19.26 -2.16 0.49
CA TYR A 19 17.84 -1.86 0.54
C TYR A 19 17.35 -1.30 -0.82
N PRO A 20 16.12 -1.64 -1.29
CA PRO A 20 15.31 -2.71 -0.76
C PRO A 20 15.93 -4.07 -1.06
N PRO A 21 15.66 -5.09 -0.24
CA PRO A 21 16.14 -6.44 -0.50
C PRO A 21 15.74 -6.89 -1.91
N LYS A 22 16.61 -7.66 -2.60
CA LYS A 22 16.39 -8.06 -4.01
C LYS A 22 15.01 -8.68 -4.27
N GLY A 23 14.49 -9.49 -3.33
CA GLY A 23 13.15 -10.07 -3.42
C GLY A 23 12.01 -9.06 -3.31
N ALA A 24 12.24 -7.98 -2.61
CA ALA A 24 11.28 -6.89 -2.41
C ALA A 24 11.05 -6.05 -3.67
N ARG A 25 12.10 -5.86 -4.47
CA ARG A 25 11.99 -5.12 -5.74
C ARG A 25 10.96 -5.71 -6.69
N LEU A 26 10.66 -7.01 -6.57
CA LEU A 26 9.63 -7.68 -7.38
C LEU A 26 8.22 -7.16 -7.09
N PHE A 27 7.99 -6.58 -5.92
CA PHE A 27 6.69 -6.11 -5.44
C PHE A 27 6.57 -4.58 -5.35
N LEU A 28 7.67 -3.86 -5.57
CA LEU A 28 7.63 -2.40 -5.63
C LEU A 28 6.78 -1.97 -6.82
N ARG A 29 5.90 -1.03 -6.58
CA ARG A 29 5.06 -0.40 -7.61
C ARG A 29 5.35 1.09 -7.65
N PRO A 30 5.21 1.70 -8.81
CA PRO A 30 5.19 3.15 -8.90
C PRO A 30 4.12 3.73 -7.97
N ASP A 31 4.42 4.87 -7.40
CA ASP A 31 3.44 5.57 -6.60
C ASP A 31 2.20 5.91 -7.43
N SER A 32 1.01 5.62 -6.88
CA SER A 32 -0.25 5.75 -7.62
C SER A 32 -0.62 7.20 -7.88
N GLU A 33 -0.29 8.14 -6.97
CA GLU A 33 -0.58 9.56 -7.18
C GLU A 33 0.35 10.14 -8.24
N ILE A 34 1.65 9.86 -8.16
CA ILE A 34 2.64 10.29 -9.17
C ILE A 34 2.29 9.69 -10.53
N SER A 35 1.87 8.43 -10.56
CA SER A 35 1.46 7.78 -11.81
C SER A 35 0.24 8.43 -12.46
N ARG A 36 -0.71 8.89 -11.67
CA ARG A 36 -1.87 9.65 -12.17
C ARG A 36 -1.49 11.06 -12.64
N LEU A 37 -0.61 11.74 -11.89
CA LEU A 37 -0.07 13.04 -12.32
C LEU A 37 0.62 12.95 -13.68
N ALA A 38 1.42 11.92 -13.89
CA ALA A 38 2.09 11.73 -15.18
C ALA A 38 1.12 11.60 -16.35
N THR A 39 -0.08 11.05 -16.14
CA THR A 39 -1.13 11.01 -17.16
C THR A 39 -1.68 12.41 -17.48
N LEU A 40 -1.74 13.30 -16.50
CA LEU A 40 -2.19 14.67 -16.67
C LEU A 40 -1.11 15.59 -17.29
N THR A 41 0.11 15.12 -17.43
CA THR A 41 1.28 15.90 -17.91
C THR A 41 1.77 15.51 -19.30
N ILE A 42 0.87 15.06 -20.17
CA ILE A 42 1.19 14.51 -21.50
C ILE A 42 2.06 15.44 -22.36
N ASN A 43 1.91 16.75 -22.19
CA ASN A 43 2.64 17.77 -22.96
C ASN A 43 3.97 18.19 -22.32
N ASP A 44 4.35 17.62 -21.20
CA ASP A 44 5.55 17.95 -20.45
C ASP A 44 6.53 16.76 -20.43
N THR A 45 7.79 17.03 -20.15
CA THR A 45 8.75 15.98 -19.84
C THR A 45 8.61 15.62 -18.37
N PHE A 46 8.07 14.45 -18.08
CA PHE A 46 7.85 13.96 -16.73
C PHE A 46 8.83 12.85 -16.37
N VAL A 47 9.63 13.07 -15.34
CA VAL A 47 10.61 12.11 -14.81
C VAL A 47 10.14 11.67 -13.42
N TYR A 48 10.12 10.36 -13.20
CA TYR A 48 9.78 9.75 -11.91
C TYR A 48 11.00 9.11 -11.29
N LEU A 49 11.32 9.47 -10.06
CA LEU A 49 12.33 8.82 -9.23
C LEU A 49 11.68 8.28 -7.94
N ASP A 50 12.13 7.12 -7.53
CA ASP A 50 11.67 6.44 -6.33
C ASP A 50 12.85 6.19 -5.39
N GLU A 51 12.92 6.92 -4.29
CA GLU A 51 14.02 6.80 -3.33
C GLU A 51 14.16 5.40 -2.71
N ARG A 52 13.13 4.56 -2.84
CA ARG A 52 13.23 3.16 -2.41
C ARG A 52 14.19 2.35 -3.29
N VAL A 53 14.51 2.80 -4.47
CA VAL A 53 15.35 2.09 -5.44
C VAL A 53 16.45 2.93 -6.08
N GLU A 54 16.32 4.25 -6.06
CA GLU A 54 17.21 5.19 -6.73
C GLU A 54 17.64 6.31 -5.79
N ILE A 55 18.83 6.86 -6.01
CA ILE A 55 19.29 8.02 -5.27
C ILE A 55 18.83 9.27 -6.03
N VAL A 56 18.22 10.21 -5.31
CA VAL A 56 17.85 11.52 -5.86
C VAL A 56 19.08 12.41 -5.82
N GLU A 57 19.50 12.89 -6.98
CA GLU A 57 20.60 13.84 -7.12
C GLU A 57 20.08 15.21 -7.57
N PRO A 58 20.72 16.31 -7.14
CA PRO A 58 20.31 17.64 -7.55
C PRO A 58 20.57 17.83 -9.06
N ASP A 59 19.53 18.20 -9.79
CA ASP A 59 19.61 18.51 -11.21
C ASP A 59 18.87 19.82 -11.52
N SER A 60 19.63 20.83 -11.92
CA SER A 60 19.09 22.15 -12.27
C SER A 60 18.34 22.19 -13.61
N SER A 61 18.29 21.07 -14.35
CA SER A 61 17.57 21.00 -15.63
C SER A 61 16.06 20.90 -15.48
N PHE A 62 15.55 20.61 -14.28
CA PHE A 62 14.12 20.57 -14.02
C PHE A 62 13.55 21.97 -13.79
N ASP A 63 12.33 22.21 -14.25
CA ASP A 63 11.59 23.46 -14.03
C ASP A 63 10.79 23.42 -12.74
N LEU A 64 10.30 22.22 -12.35
CA LEU A 64 9.48 21.98 -11.17
C LEU A 64 9.84 20.64 -10.56
N VAL A 65 9.93 20.58 -9.23
CA VAL A 65 10.11 19.35 -8.47
C VAL A 65 8.87 19.07 -7.62
N LEU A 66 8.30 17.90 -7.75
CA LEU A 66 7.17 17.41 -6.99
C LEU A 66 7.65 16.33 -6.04
N VAL A 67 7.39 16.47 -4.74
CA VAL A 67 7.85 15.51 -3.74
C VAL A 67 6.63 14.94 -3.01
N ARG A 68 6.37 13.65 -3.23
CA ARG A 68 5.33 12.93 -2.53
C ARG A 68 5.86 12.42 -1.20
N VAL A 69 5.23 12.88 -0.13
CA VAL A 69 5.62 12.57 1.26
C VAL A 69 4.63 11.59 1.85
N ASP A 70 5.06 10.35 2.06
CA ASP A 70 4.28 9.36 2.77
C ASP A 70 4.38 9.56 4.28
N PHE A 71 3.57 8.86 5.06
CA PHE A 71 3.59 8.98 6.53
C PHE A 71 4.99 8.75 7.08
N ASN A 72 5.44 9.66 7.94
CA ASN A 72 6.76 9.65 8.61
C ASN A 72 7.97 9.70 7.66
N HIS A 73 7.81 10.26 6.45
CA HIS A 73 8.93 10.50 5.52
C HIS A 73 9.43 11.95 5.56
N ASP A 74 9.18 12.65 6.66
CA ASP A 74 9.46 14.09 6.83
C ASP A 74 10.93 14.42 6.58
N GLU A 75 11.84 13.65 7.15
CA GLU A 75 13.28 13.93 7.03
C GLU A 75 13.79 13.72 5.60
N SER A 76 13.31 12.67 4.92
CA SER A 76 13.63 12.46 3.51
C SER A 76 13.13 13.63 2.65
N ALA A 77 11.88 14.06 2.88
CA ALA A 77 11.30 15.19 2.18
C ALA A 77 12.09 16.49 2.42
N ARG A 78 12.47 16.76 3.68
CA ARG A 78 13.29 17.92 4.04
C ARG A 78 14.62 17.94 3.30
N LEU A 79 15.34 16.84 3.26
CA LEU A 79 16.62 16.73 2.54
C LEU A 79 16.48 16.98 1.03
N ILE A 80 15.38 16.51 0.42
CA ILE A 80 15.11 16.77 -1.01
C ILE A 80 14.82 18.26 -1.22
N VAL A 81 13.99 18.88 -0.37
CA VAL A 81 13.68 20.31 -0.46
C VAL A 81 14.98 21.14 -0.39
N GLU A 82 15.79 20.94 0.66
CA GLU A 82 17.06 21.64 0.83
C GLU A 82 18.02 21.46 -0.36
N MET A 83 18.03 20.26 -0.94
CA MET A 83 18.86 19.93 -2.10
C MET A 83 18.45 20.75 -3.34
N PHE A 84 17.16 20.84 -3.65
CA PHE A 84 16.68 21.54 -4.84
C PHE A 84 16.58 23.05 -4.64
N GLU A 85 16.32 23.54 -3.43
CA GLU A 85 16.39 24.97 -3.11
C GLU A 85 17.78 25.53 -3.37
N ARG A 86 18.86 24.81 -3.06
CA ARG A 86 20.25 25.21 -3.40
C ARG A 86 20.47 25.33 -4.90
N THR A 87 19.67 24.68 -5.72
CA THR A 87 19.71 24.81 -7.20
C THR A 87 18.76 25.88 -7.72
N GLY A 88 18.04 26.57 -6.83
CA GLY A 88 17.04 27.59 -7.19
C GLY A 88 15.78 27.01 -7.85
N LYS A 89 15.47 25.73 -7.64
CA LYS A 89 14.31 25.08 -8.24
C LYS A 89 13.13 25.02 -7.28
N PRO A 90 11.92 25.37 -7.73
CA PRO A 90 10.74 25.31 -6.90
C PRO A 90 10.37 23.84 -6.60
N VAL A 91 10.03 23.59 -5.33
CA VAL A 91 9.60 22.28 -4.84
C VAL A 91 8.19 22.39 -4.33
N VAL A 92 7.30 21.49 -4.78
CA VAL A 92 5.92 21.36 -4.27
C VAL A 92 5.76 20.02 -3.58
N LEU A 93 5.38 20.07 -2.31
CA LEU A 93 5.14 18.90 -1.48
C LEU A 93 3.68 18.46 -1.56
N PHE A 94 3.43 17.16 -1.60
CA PHE A 94 2.09 16.59 -1.57
C PHE A 94 2.10 15.20 -0.92
N GLY A 95 0.96 14.61 -0.74
CA GLY A 95 0.84 13.27 -0.17
C GLY A 95 0.18 13.26 1.22
N PRO A 96 0.02 12.06 1.81
CA PRO A 96 -0.76 11.91 3.03
C PRO A 96 -0.14 12.64 4.24
N GLN A 97 1.19 12.64 4.37
CA GLN A 97 1.86 13.36 5.45
C GLN A 97 1.65 14.87 5.35
N VAL A 98 1.76 15.42 4.14
CA VAL A 98 1.56 16.85 3.89
C VAL A 98 0.11 17.26 4.21
N THR A 99 -0.85 16.41 3.84
CA THR A 99 -2.26 16.62 4.17
C THR A 99 -2.52 16.54 5.67
N LEU A 100 -1.79 15.67 6.39
CA LEU A 100 -1.90 15.55 7.84
C LEU A 100 -1.35 16.79 8.57
N TRP A 101 -0.28 17.40 8.06
CA TRP A 101 0.29 18.60 8.69
C TRP A 101 -0.70 19.78 8.75
N LYS A 102 -1.51 19.97 7.70
CA LYS A 102 -2.43 21.13 7.60
C LYS A 102 -1.72 22.44 7.95
N GLU A 103 -2.15 23.06 9.06
CA GLU A 103 -1.60 24.33 9.56
C GLU A 103 -0.29 24.15 10.34
N THR A 104 0.02 22.93 10.80
CA THR A 104 1.23 22.61 11.56
C THR A 104 2.42 22.22 10.67
N ALA A 105 2.37 22.56 9.39
CA ALA A 105 3.44 22.24 8.46
C ALA A 105 4.77 22.89 8.89
N PRO A 106 5.90 22.19 8.75
CA PRO A 106 7.21 22.73 9.07
C PRO A 106 7.58 23.89 8.14
N GLU A 107 8.41 24.83 8.61
CA GLU A 107 8.77 26.05 7.87
C GLU A 107 9.42 25.77 6.51
N TRP A 108 10.17 24.68 6.37
CA TRP A 108 10.79 24.28 5.11
C TRP A 108 9.77 23.79 4.06
N ALA A 109 8.52 23.54 4.42
CA ALA A 109 7.46 23.12 3.50
C ALA A 109 6.79 24.33 2.82
N THR A 110 7.55 25.07 2.03
CA THR A 110 7.18 26.38 1.45
C THR A 110 6.00 26.31 0.47
N HIS A 111 5.95 25.29 -0.38
CA HIS A 111 4.82 25.05 -1.28
C HIS A 111 4.26 23.66 -1.05
N ARG A 112 2.97 23.58 -0.74
CA ARG A 112 2.34 22.30 -0.36
C ARG A 112 0.91 22.15 -0.86
N VAL A 113 0.49 20.89 -1.02
CA VAL A 113 -0.87 20.54 -1.40
C VAL A 113 -1.53 19.79 -0.25
N ILE A 114 -2.68 20.26 0.19
CA ILE A 114 -3.57 19.59 1.15
C ILE A 114 -4.64 18.84 0.35
N GLY A 115 -4.67 17.51 0.46
CA GLY A 115 -5.56 16.63 -0.30
C GLY A 115 -4.93 16.07 -1.59
N ASP A 116 -5.77 15.59 -2.50
CA ASP A 116 -5.31 14.97 -3.76
C ASP A 116 -4.76 16.03 -4.74
N ILE A 117 -3.48 15.95 -5.04
CA ILE A 117 -2.79 16.87 -5.96
C ILE A 117 -3.41 16.88 -7.36
N THR A 118 -4.00 15.76 -7.81
CA THR A 118 -4.57 15.68 -9.16
C THR A 118 -5.75 16.62 -9.36
N ASN A 119 -6.47 16.99 -8.31
CA ASN A 119 -7.58 17.94 -8.36
C ASN A 119 -7.14 19.40 -8.56
N VAL A 120 -5.90 19.72 -8.22
CA VAL A 120 -5.36 21.09 -8.28
C VAL A 120 -4.17 21.21 -9.23
N TRP A 121 -3.86 20.14 -9.96
CA TRP A 121 -2.67 20.05 -10.80
C TRP A 121 -2.57 21.15 -11.86
N GLU A 122 -3.63 21.40 -12.60
CA GLU A 122 -3.63 22.44 -13.66
C GLU A 122 -3.31 23.82 -13.10
N LYS A 123 -3.76 24.12 -11.88
CA LYS A 123 -3.44 25.38 -11.20
C LYS A 123 -1.96 25.43 -10.80
N ILE A 124 -1.44 24.36 -10.20
CA ILE A 124 -0.01 24.29 -9.83
C ILE A 124 0.86 24.47 -11.07
N ARG A 125 0.53 23.77 -12.14
CA ARG A 125 1.24 23.86 -13.42
C ARG A 125 1.25 25.27 -13.98
N SER A 126 0.08 25.92 -14.05
CA SER A 126 -0.04 27.31 -14.52
C SER A 126 0.75 28.30 -13.65
N ASP A 127 0.70 28.13 -12.32
CA ASP A 127 1.42 28.99 -11.38
C ASP A 127 2.93 28.79 -11.48
N ALA A 128 3.40 27.55 -11.71
CA ALA A 128 4.81 27.24 -11.93
C ALA A 128 5.34 27.87 -13.22
N GLU A 129 4.58 27.79 -14.34
CA GLU A 129 4.93 28.44 -15.60
C GLU A 129 5.06 29.99 -15.44
N LYS A 130 4.21 30.58 -14.60
CA LYS A 130 4.22 32.01 -14.30
C LYS A 130 5.18 32.41 -13.18
N LYS A 131 5.89 31.45 -12.57
CA LYS A 131 6.79 31.65 -11.42
C LYS A 131 6.11 32.30 -10.21
N CYS A 132 4.84 31.95 -9.96
CA CYS A 132 4.02 32.50 -8.87
C CYS A 132 3.35 31.39 -8.03
N LEU A 133 4.08 30.34 -7.71
CA LEU A 133 3.56 29.24 -6.88
C LEU A 133 3.00 29.76 -5.56
N GLN A 134 1.83 29.24 -5.19
CA GLN A 134 1.20 29.53 -3.90
C GLN A 134 1.86 28.73 -2.78
N GLN A 135 1.81 29.25 -1.56
CA GLN A 135 2.30 28.50 -0.39
C GLN A 135 1.45 27.27 -0.11
N VAL A 136 0.14 27.35 -0.31
CA VAL A 136 -0.80 26.26 -0.04
C VAL A 136 -1.81 26.14 -1.17
N TYR A 137 -1.95 24.95 -1.69
CA TYR A 137 -3.02 24.54 -2.58
C TYR A 137 -3.97 23.60 -1.81
N ILE A 138 -5.24 23.96 -1.74
CA ILE A 138 -6.26 23.13 -1.07
C ILE A 138 -7.07 22.41 -2.13
N SER A 139 -6.98 21.09 -2.12
CA SER A 139 -7.75 20.21 -2.99
C SER A 139 -9.17 20.04 -2.44
N PRO A 140 -10.22 20.13 -3.28
CA PRO A 140 -11.55 19.78 -2.85
C PRO A 140 -11.59 18.28 -2.45
N PRO A 141 -12.37 17.89 -1.42
CA PRO A 141 -12.45 16.50 -0.98
C PRO A 141 -13.38 15.69 -1.88
N VAL A 142 -13.20 15.81 -3.19
CA VAL A 142 -13.98 15.10 -4.21
C VAL A 142 -13.06 14.08 -4.87
N PRO A 143 -13.35 12.77 -4.74
CA PRO A 143 -12.56 11.78 -5.43
C PRO A 143 -12.72 11.94 -6.94
N ASN A 144 -11.58 11.94 -7.62
CA ASN A 144 -11.54 11.85 -9.06
C ASN A 144 -10.86 10.54 -9.49
N TYR A 145 -11.03 10.21 -10.74
CA TYR A 145 -10.30 9.10 -11.32
C TYR A 145 -9.53 9.56 -12.56
N THR A 146 -8.22 9.44 -12.45
CA THR A 146 -7.30 9.53 -13.57
C THR A 146 -6.55 8.21 -13.66
N ALA A 147 -6.58 7.56 -14.81
CA ALA A 147 -5.87 6.30 -15.01
C ALA A 147 -4.35 6.48 -14.78
N PRO A 148 -3.66 5.55 -14.12
CA PRO A 148 -2.21 5.60 -13.99
C PRO A 148 -1.51 5.57 -15.35
N HIS A 149 -0.40 6.30 -15.48
CA HIS A 149 0.38 6.32 -16.72
C HIS A 149 1.03 4.95 -16.97
N PRO A 150 0.74 4.27 -18.10
CA PRO A 150 1.13 2.88 -18.30
C PRO A 150 2.64 2.67 -18.46
N ALA A 151 3.39 3.71 -18.79
CA ALA A 151 4.83 3.65 -19.03
C ALA A 151 5.66 4.28 -17.91
N LEU A 152 5.02 4.85 -16.88
CA LEU A 152 5.74 5.49 -15.78
C LEU A 152 6.53 4.45 -14.99
N GLY A 153 7.75 4.78 -14.62
CA GLY A 153 8.60 3.88 -13.85
C GLY A 153 8.98 2.61 -14.62
N LYS A 154 9.16 2.68 -15.95
CA LYS A 154 9.59 1.51 -16.76
C LYS A 154 10.72 0.71 -16.11
N PRO A 155 11.80 1.30 -15.54
CA PRO A 155 12.81 0.55 -14.81
C PRO A 155 12.25 -0.20 -13.61
N LEU A 156 11.36 0.45 -12.86
CA LEU A 156 10.66 -0.17 -11.73
C LEU A 156 9.69 -1.25 -12.21
N LEU A 157 8.87 -0.95 -13.25
CA LEU A 157 7.91 -1.87 -13.84
C LEU A 157 8.56 -3.10 -14.47
N MET A 158 9.78 -3.01 -14.95
CA MET A 158 10.53 -4.17 -15.43
C MET A 158 10.81 -5.16 -14.30
N ASN A 159 10.93 -4.66 -13.07
CA ASN A 159 11.21 -5.45 -11.88
C ASN A 159 9.95 -5.81 -11.09
N THR A 160 8.79 -5.19 -11.38
CA THR A 160 7.53 -5.51 -10.72
C THR A 160 6.64 -6.36 -11.62
N ASN A 161 6.01 -7.37 -11.03
CA ASN A 161 5.05 -8.22 -11.74
C ASN A 161 3.61 -7.72 -11.62
N TYR A 162 3.38 -6.63 -10.89
CA TYR A 162 2.06 -6.15 -10.49
C TYR A 162 1.74 -4.78 -11.06
N GLN A 163 0.45 -4.57 -11.31
CA GLN A 163 -0.15 -3.27 -11.55
C GLN A 163 -1.30 -3.06 -10.58
N THR A 164 -1.72 -1.83 -10.43
CA THR A 164 -2.76 -1.43 -9.48
C THR A 164 -3.93 -0.81 -10.18
N ILE A 165 -5.12 -1.01 -9.63
CA ILE A 165 -6.36 -0.41 -10.11
C ILE A 165 -7.29 -0.14 -8.93
N TYR A 166 -8.13 0.90 -9.05
CA TYR A 166 -9.29 1.12 -8.19
C TYR A 166 -10.58 0.85 -8.97
N PHE A 167 -11.54 0.20 -8.33
CA PHE A 167 -12.93 0.16 -8.79
C PHE A 167 -13.74 1.23 -8.07
N ILE A 168 -13.46 1.43 -6.79
CA ILE A 168 -14.04 2.46 -5.95
C ILE A 168 -12.91 3.26 -5.31
N ARG A 169 -12.97 4.58 -5.42
CA ARG A 169 -12.09 5.48 -4.66
C ARG A 169 -12.81 6.05 -3.45
N GLY A 170 -12.07 6.30 -2.40
CA GLY A 170 -12.58 6.73 -1.12
C GLY A 170 -12.52 5.64 -0.07
N CYS A 171 -12.61 6.02 1.19
CA CYS A 171 -12.33 5.15 2.30
C CYS A 171 -13.55 4.35 2.77
N PHE A 172 -13.35 3.08 3.09
CA PHE A 172 -14.27 2.23 3.81
C PHE A 172 -13.78 1.91 5.24
N CYS A 173 -12.74 2.59 5.69
CA CYS A 173 -12.10 2.32 6.96
C CYS A 173 -13.04 2.57 8.16
N PRO A 174 -12.96 1.75 9.21
CA PRO A 174 -13.58 2.04 10.49
C PRO A 174 -13.03 3.33 11.10
N GLU A 175 -13.79 3.93 12.02
CA GLU A 175 -13.50 5.23 12.63
C GLU A 175 -12.12 5.30 13.30
N ASP A 176 -11.70 4.21 13.95
CA ASP A 176 -10.45 4.11 14.72
C ASP A 176 -9.17 4.12 13.88
N VAL A 177 -9.27 3.97 12.55
CA VAL A 177 -8.13 3.97 11.62
C VAL A 177 -8.24 4.98 10.48
N LYS A 178 -9.32 5.77 10.44
CA LYS A 178 -9.54 6.78 9.39
C LYS A 178 -8.40 7.78 9.28
N SER A 179 -7.85 8.25 10.40
CA SER A 179 -6.73 9.20 10.43
C SER A 179 -5.44 8.68 9.79
N LEU A 180 -5.30 7.36 9.65
CA LEU A 180 -4.16 6.71 9.01
C LEU A 180 -4.45 6.30 7.56
N CYS A 181 -5.63 6.59 7.04
CA CYS A 181 -6.03 6.24 5.68
C CYS A 181 -5.85 7.43 4.73
N PRO A 182 -4.96 7.35 3.73
CA PRO A 182 -4.78 8.43 2.76
C PRO A 182 -6.08 8.80 2.02
N GLU A 183 -6.88 7.81 1.66
CA GLU A 183 -8.15 8.05 0.97
C GLU A 183 -9.14 8.84 1.85
N PHE A 184 -9.16 8.58 3.17
CA PHE A 184 -9.98 9.37 4.10
C PHE A 184 -9.44 10.80 4.27
N LEU A 185 -8.13 10.94 4.40
CA LEU A 185 -7.50 12.27 4.51
C LEU A 185 -7.81 13.15 3.29
N TYR A 186 -7.87 12.55 2.10
CA TYR A 186 -8.11 13.29 0.86
C TYR A 186 -9.59 13.56 0.61
N TYR A 187 -10.45 12.56 0.83
CA TYR A 187 -11.83 12.60 0.35
C TYR A 187 -12.87 12.55 1.45
N GLN A 188 -12.45 12.38 2.72
CA GLN A 188 -13.36 12.23 3.85
C GLN A 188 -14.35 11.08 3.62
N GLU A 189 -15.65 11.35 3.70
CA GLU A 189 -16.71 10.36 3.45
C GLU A 189 -17.09 10.22 1.96
N ASN A 190 -16.48 11.03 1.09
CA ASN A 190 -16.83 11.00 -0.32
C ASN A 190 -16.22 9.79 -1.01
N ARG A 191 -17.00 9.17 -1.89
CA ARG A 191 -16.62 8.00 -2.66
C ARG A 191 -16.97 8.17 -4.11
N LEU A 192 -16.15 7.62 -4.99
CA LEU A 192 -16.36 7.55 -6.43
C LEU A 192 -16.35 6.10 -6.87
N LYS A 193 -17.52 5.60 -7.26
CA LYS A 193 -17.70 4.31 -7.91
C LYS A 193 -17.55 4.50 -9.42
N ARG A 194 -16.61 3.80 -10.02
CA ARG A 194 -16.35 3.89 -11.47
C ARG A 194 -17.38 3.10 -12.27
N SER A 195 -17.57 3.51 -13.51
CA SER A 195 -18.40 2.74 -14.46
C SER A 195 -17.72 1.42 -14.85
N LYS A 196 -18.52 0.46 -15.26
CA LYS A 196 -18.04 -0.86 -15.71
C LYS A 196 -17.16 -0.73 -16.94
N GLU A 197 -17.50 0.18 -17.84
CA GLU A 197 -16.81 0.47 -19.09
C GLU A 197 -15.40 1.03 -18.82
N GLU A 198 -15.29 1.99 -17.92
CA GLU A 198 -13.99 2.56 -17.51
C GLU A 198 -13.07 1.51 -16.88
N ILE A 199 -13.62 0.70 -15.97
CA ILE A 199 -12.83 -0.36 -15.29
C ILE A 199 -12.37 -1.40 -16.32
N LEU A 200 -13.28 -1.86 -17.19
CA LEU A 200 -12.96 -2.83 -18.22
C LEU A 200 -11.92 -2.28 -19.20
N GLY A 201 -12.09 -1.05 -19.68
CA GLY A 201 -11.14 -0.39 -20.58
C GLY A 201 -9.75 -0.32 -19.99
N GLU A 202 -9.64 0.06 -18.72
CA GLU A 202 -8.34 0.10 -18.03
C GLU A 202 -7.75 -1.29 -17.85
N VAL A 203 -8.51 -2.27 -17.36
CA VAL A 203 -8.02 -3.65 -17.17
C VAL A 203 -7.48 -4.23 -18.48
N LEU A 204 -8.11 -3.93 -19.60
CA LEU A 204 -7.66 -4.38 -20.92
C LEU A 204 -6.36 -3.69 -21.37
N SER A 205 -6.18 -2.42 -21.03
CA SER A 205 -4.99 -1.64 -21.37
C SER A 205 -3.75 -2.02 -20.54
N LEU A 206 -3.93 -2.65 -19.36
CA LEU A 206 -2.82 -3.00 -18.49
C LEU A 206 -1.93 -4.09 -19.11
N PRO A 207 -0.61 -3.84 -19.28
CA PRO A 207 0.30 -4.79 -19.93
C PRO A 207 0.61 -6.03 -19.07
N LYS A 208 0.47 -5.95 -17.75
CA LYS A 208 0.76 -7.08 -16.85
C LYS A 208 -0.49 -7.87 -16.52
N LYS A 209 -0.32 -9.19 -16.33
CA LYS A 209 -1.43 -10.08 -15.93
C LYS A 209 -1.82 -9.95 -14.45
N HIS A 210 -0.87 -9.57 -13.61
CA HIS A 210 -1.08 -9.49 -12.17
C HIS A 210 -1.54 -8.09 -11.79
N ILE A 211 -2.73 -8.01 -11.20
CA ILE A 211 -3.37 -6.75 -10.82
C ILE A 211 -3.68 -6.79 -9.33
N HIS A 212 -3.29 -5.75 -8.63
CA HIS A 212 -3.68 -5.54 -7.26
C HIS A 212 -4.82 -4.52 -7.22
N LEU A 213 -5.97 -4.96 -6.75
CA LEU A 213 -7.11 -4.09 -6.48
C LEU A 213 -6.82 -3.29 -5.21
N LEU A 214 -6.79 -1.97 -5.33
CA LEU A 214 -6.44 -1.08 -4.24
C LEU A 214 -7.62 -0.77 -3.31
N ASP A 215 -8.83 -1.12 -3.71
CA ASP A 215 -10.03 -0.94 -2.90
C ASP A 215 -9.86 -1.65 -1.54
N ASP A 216 -10.28 -1.00 -0.48
CA ASP A 216 -10.01 -1.46 0.89
C ASP A 216 -10.80 -2.73 1.24
N ASP A 217 -12.04 -2.85 0.78
CA ASP A 217 -12.91 -3.98 1.14
C ASP A 217 -13.91 -4.36 0.05
N ILE A 218 -13.67 -5.46 -0.63
CA ILE A 218 -14.64 -6.00 -1.62
C ILE A 218 -15.91 -6.57 -0.98
N ALA A 219 -15.93 -6.79 0.32
CA ALA A 219 -17.12 -7.22 1.05
C ALA A 219 -18.01 -6.05 1.49
N SER A 220 -17.55 -4.80 1.30
CA SER A 220 -18.33 -3.61 1.64
C SER A 220 -19.51 -3.37 0.68
N GLU A 221 -19.32 -3.69 -0.61
CA GLU A 221 -20.34 -3.59 -1.65
C GLU A 221 -20.41 -4.88 -2.49
N PRO A 222 -20.87 -5.99 -1.92
CA PRO A 222 -20.72 -7.32 -2.51
C PRO A 222 -21.39 -7.46 -3.88
N ASP A 223 -22.53 -6.82 -4.10
CA ASP A 223 -23.26 -6.87 -5.38
C ASP A 223 -22.49 -6.19 -6.50
N PHE A 224 -21.90 -5.01 -6.22
CA PHE A 224 -21.06 -4.30 -7.17
C PHE A 224 -19.85 -5.12 -7.58
N TYR A 225 -19.12 -5.66 -6.60
CA TYR A 225 -17.95 -6.49 -6.90
C TYR A 225 -18.32 -7.82 -7.57
N TYR A 226 -19.48 -8.38 -7.24
CA TYR A 226 -19.98 -9.55 -7.93
C TYR A 226 -20.18 -9.28 -9.43
N GLU A 227 -20.84 -8.17 -9.78
CA GLU A 227 -21.03 -7.78 -11.17
C GLU A 227 -19.70 -7.49 -11.88
N MET A 228 -18.78 -6.79 -11.22
CA MET A 228 -17.47 -6.48 -11.78
C MET A 228 -16.64 -7.73 -12.06
N PHE A 229 -16.53 -8.65 -11.09
CA PHE A 229 -15.77 -9.89 -11.30
C PHE A 229 -16.46 -10.84 -12.28
N ARG A 230 -17.78 -10.75 -12.44
CA ARG A 230 -18.51 -11.46 -13.51
C ARG A 230 -18.14 -10.92 -14.88
N LEU A 231 -18.04 -9.61 -15.04
CA LEU A 231 -17.60 -8.96 -16.27
C LEU A 231 -16.14 -9.31 -16.59
N LEU A 232 -15.26 -9.32 -15.58
CA LEU A 232 -13.84 -9.55 -15.74
C LEU A 232 -13.47 -11.05 -15.87
N TRP A 233 -14.42 -11.95 -15.66
CA TRP A 233 -14.21 -13.38 -15.85
C TRP A 233 -13.95 -13.69 -17.34
N GLY A 234 -12.85 -14.37 -17.61
CA GLY A 234 -12.44 -14.72 -18.98
C GLY A 234 -11.30 -13.89 -19.54
N TYR A 235 -10.94 -12.75 -18.93
CA TYR A 235 -9.80 -11.94 -19.38
C TYR A 235 -8.44 -12.42 -18.88
N HIS A 236 -8.39 -13.58 -18.19
CA HIS A 236 -7.16 -14.24 -17.73
C HIS A 236 -6.23 -13.33 -16.91
N ARG A 237 -6.81 -12.44 -16.09
CA ARG A 237 -6.08 -11.62 -15.13
C ARG A 237 -5.90 -12.36 -13.82
N HIS A 238 -4.84 -12.03 -13.10
CA HIS A 238 -4.57 -12.56 -11.76
C HIS A 238 -4.74 -11.44 -10.75
N TRP A 239 -5.63 -11.61 -9.79
CA TRP A 239 -6.00 -10.57 -8.84
C TRP A 239 -5.41 -10.82 -7.46
N SER A 240 -4.96 -9.74 -6.81
CA SER A 240 -4.84 -9.65 -5.36
C SER A 240 -5.90 -8.67 -4.88
N VAL A 241 -6.70 -9.07 -3.92
CA VAL A 241 -7.83 -8.27 -3.42
C VAL A 241 -7.74 -8.13 -1.90
N ARG A 242 -8.33 -7.05 -1.37
CA ARG A 242 -8.53 -6.85 0.06
C ARG A 242 -9.98 -7.05 0.44
N CYS A 243 -10.23 -7.53 1.64
CA CYS A 243 -11.57 -7.64 2.20
C CYS A 243 -11.53 -7.70 3.72
N SER A 244 -12.65 -7.35 4.32
CA SER A 244 -12.92 -7.67 5.72
C SER A 244 -13.30 -9.15 5.89
N GLU A 245 -13.39 -9.61 7.15
CA GLU A 245 -13.89 -10.94 7.48
C GLU A 245 -15.35 -11.18 7.04
N ARG A 246 -16.10 -10.13 6.73
CA ARG A 246 -17.45 -10.23 6.16
C ARG A 246 -17.47 -11.00 4.84
N ILE A 247 -16.35 -11.12 4.14
CA ILE A 247 -16.23 -11.91 2.92
C ILE A 247 -16.66 -13.38 3.14
N PHE A 248 -16.56 -13.89 4.37
CA PHE A 248 -17.01 -15.26 4.72
C PHE A 248 -18.53 -15.43 4.60
N GLU A 249 -19.29 -14.33 4.63
CA GLU A 249 -20.74 -14.30 4.48
C GLU A 249 -21.18 -14.31 3.01
N PHE A 250 -20.24 -14.07 2.06
CA PHE A 250 -20.51 -13.96 0.62
C PHE A 250 -19.85 -15.09 -0.19
N PRO A 251 -20.26 -16.36 -0.01
CA PRO A 251 -19.62 -17.51 -0.66
C PRO A 251 -19.67 -17.45 -2.20
N ASP A 252 -20.70 -16.85 -2.77
CA ASP A 252 -20.83 -16.72 -4.22
C ASP A 252 -19.87 -15.67 -4.79
N LEU A 253 -19.67 -14.55 -4.10
CA LEU A 253 -18.65 -13.57 -4.45
C LEU A 253 -17.26 -14.21 -4.39
N VAL A 254 -16.93 -14.95 -3.33
CA VAL A 254 -15.66 -15.67 -3.21
C VAL A 254 -15.43 -16.63 -4.37
N ARG A 255 -16.46 -17.42 -4.74
CA ARG A 255 -16.37 -18.34 -5.88
C ARG A 255 -16.10 -17.60 -7.19
N LEU A 256 -16.78 -16.49 -7.39
CA LEU A 256 -16.65 -15.68 -8.60
C LEU A 256 -15.29 -14.99 -8.67
N VAL A 257 -14.84 -14.37 -7.59
CA VAL A 257 -13.51 -13.72 -7.47
C VAL A 257 -12.39 -14.73 -7.79
N ALA A 258 -12.49 -15.95 -7.23
CA ALA A 258 -11.55 -17.03 -7.53
C ALA A 258 -11.60 -17.45 -9.01
N LYS A 259 -12.81 -17.60 -9.62
CA LYS A 259 -12.99 -17.92 -11.04
C LYS A 259 -12.48 -16.81 -11.95
N ALA A 260 -12.64 -15.53 -11.58
CA ALA A 260 -12.11 -14.38 -12.30
C ALA A 260 -10.58 -14.28 -12.23
N GLY A 261 -9.93 -15.18 -11.50
CA GLY A 261 -8.48 -15.33 -11.48
C GLY A 261 -7.78 -14.80 -10.24
N ALA A 262 -8.50 -14.49 -9.17
CA ALA A 262 -7.85 -14.13 -7.91
C ALA A 262 -6.91 -15.22 -7.41
N LYS A 263 -5.76 -14.79 -6.88
CA LYS A 263 -4.71 -15.65 -6.33
C LYS A 263 -4.46 -15.36 -4.86
N VAL A 264 -4.65 -14.11 -4.46
CA VAL A 264 -4.35 -13.63 -3.12
C VAL A 264 -5.52 -12.82 -2.59
N VAL A 265 -5.89 -13.11 -1.35
CA VAL A 265 -6.86 -12.34 -0.56
C VAL A 265 -6.15 -11.85 0.69
N PHE A 266 -6.14 -10.53 0.90
CA PHE A 266 -5.71 -9.92 2.14
C PHE A 266 -6.93 -9.64 3.00
N LEU A 267 -6.97 -10.25 4.18
CA LEU A 267 -7.91 -9.87 5.22
C LEU A 267 -7.39 -8.58 5.85
N ASP A 268 -8.18 -7.52 5.77
CA ASP A 268 -7.74 -6.20 6.21
C ASP A 268 -7.59 -6.13 7.73
N GLU A 269 -6.55 -5.42 8.19
CA GLU A 269 -6.23 -5.33 9.61
C GLU A 269 -7.28 -4.58 10.42
N SER A 270 -7.91 -3.56 9.83
CA SER A 270 -8.91 -2.75 10.52
C SER A 270 -10.11 -3.59 10.96
N PHE A 271 -10.44 -4.60 10.17
CA PHE A 271 -11.54 -5.53 10.47
C PHE A 271 -11.06 -6.77 11.21
N VAL A 272 -9.93 -7.33 10.80
CA VAL A 272 -9.38 -8.57 11.39
C VAL A 272 -8.70 -8.27 12.72
N GLY A 273 -8.10 -7.11 12.92
CA GLY A 273 -7.42 -6.73 14.17
C GLY A 273 -8.32 -6.86 15.40
N ALA A 274 -9.56 -6.37 15.34
CA ALA A 274 -10.53 -6.52 16.42
C ALA A 274 -10.89 -7.99 16.67
N LYS A 275 -11.08 -8.79 15.62
CA LYS A 275 -11.36 -10.23 15.74
C LYS A 275 -10.15 -11.01 16.24
N LEU A 276 -8.93 -10.64 15.86
CA LEU A 276 -7.71 -11.24 16.41
C LEU A 276 -7.55 -10.96 17.89
N GLN A 277 -7.86 -9.75 18.36
CA GLN A 277 -7.86 -9.45 19.79
C GLN A 277 -8.90 -10.29 20.55
N GLN A 278 -10.11 -10.45 20.02
CA GLN A 278 -11.11 -11.35 20.60
C GLN A 278 -10.64 -12.83 20.59
N ALA A 279 -9.98 -13.26 19.51
CA ALA A 279 -9.46 -14.61 19.38
C ALA A 279 -8.36 -14.95 20.39
N LEU A 280 -7.66 -13.96 20.95
CA LEU A 280 -6.70 -14.20 22.04
C LEU A 280 -7.35 -14.72 23.32
N SER A 281 -8.65 -14.52 23.49
CA SER A 281 -9.42 -14.92 24.67
C SER A 281 -10.63 -15.82 24.38
N ASP A 282 -11.09 -15.92 23.13
CA ASP A 282 -12.26 -16.72 22.74
C ASP A 282 -11.93 -17.74 21.64
N GLU A 283 -11.91 -19.00 22.01
CA GLU A 283 -11.65 -20.13 21.12
C GLU A 283 -12.72 -20.29 20.01
N ARG A 284 -13.93 -19.78 20.21
CA ARG A 284 -14.98 -19.82 19.18
C ARG A 284 -14.61 -18.89 18.02
N VAL A 285 -14.03 -17.73 18.32
CA VAL A 285 -13.54 -16.77 17.30
C VAL A 285 -12.38 -17.37 16.53
N VAL A 286 -11.45 -18.06 17.20
CA VAL A 286 -10.34 -18.78 16.51
C VAL A 286 -10.88 -19.79 15.51
N ARG A 287 -11.83 -20.61 15.95
CA ARG A 287 -12.45 -21.64 15.07
C ARG A 287 -13.22 -21.01 13.91
N TRP A 288 -13.87 -19.88 14.13
CA TRP A 288 -14.59 -19.16 13.08
C TRP A 288 -13.61 -18.60 12.04
N LEU A 289 -12.55 -17.89 12.45
CA LEU A 289 -11.49 -17.39 11.56
C LEU A 289 -10.83 -18.53 10.79
N TYR A 290 -10.47 -19.62 11.48
CA TYR A 290 -9.89 -20.80 10.83
C TYR A 290 -10.78 -21.37 9.73
N ARG A 291 -12.09 -21.51 10.00
CA ARG A 291 -13.05 -22.01 9.00
C ARG A 291 -13.15 -21.07 7.80
N GLY A 292 -13.20 -19.75 8.03
CA GLY A 292 -13.23 -18.75 6.97
C GLY A 292 -11.97 -18.80 6.10
N VAL A 293 -10.79 -18.83 6.71
CA VAL A 293 -9.51 -18.98 5.99
C VAL A 293 -9.49 -20.29 5.18
N LYS A 294 -9.91 -21.43 5.78
CA LYS A 294 -9.99 -22.70 5.06
C LYS A 294 -10.98 -22.68 3.89
N PHE A 295 -12.09 -21.98 4.05
CA PHE A 295 -13.05 -21.78 2.96
C PHE A 295 -12.40 -21.04 1.78
N LEU A 296 -11.68 -19.92 2.01
CA LEU A 296 -10.95 -19.19 0.97
C LEU A 296 -9.87 -20.08 0.32
N GLN A 297 -9.07 -20.78 1.14
CA GLN A 297 -8.03 -21.69 0.65
C GLN A 297 -8.61 -22.87 -0.17
N SER A 298 -9.83 -23.34 0.13
CA SER A 298 -10.51 -24.37 -0.64
C SER A 298 -10.85 -23.90 -2.07
N ARG A 299 -10.87 -22.60 -2.31
CA ARG A 299 -11.04 -21.97 -3.63
C ARG A 299 -9.72 -21.66 -4.32
N ARG A 300 -8.62 -22.23 -3.86
CA ARG A 300 -7.25 -22.03 -4.36
C ARG A 300 -6.73 -20.60 -4.17
N LEU A 301 -7.26 -19.87 -3.19
CA LEU A 301 -6.80 -18.54 -2.80
C LEU A 301 -5.74 -18.68 -1.71
N LEU A 302 -4.68 -17.90 -1.83
CA LEU A 302 -3.75 -17.64 -0.75
C LEU A 302 -4.35 -16.57 0.15
N VAL A 303 -4.24 -16.75 1.45
CA VAL A 303 -4.85 -15.85 2.43
C VAL A 303 -3.77 -15.24 3.30
N GLY A 304 -3.64 -13.93 3.21
CA GLY A 304 -2.77 -13.15 4.07
C GLY A 304 -3.54 -12.18 4.93
N THR A 305 -2.85 -11.53 5.84
CA THR A 305 -3.36 -10.40 6.60
C THR A 305 -2.26 -9.38 6.82
N ARG A 306 -2.66 -8.14 7.07
CA ARG A 306 -1.81 -7.08 7.57
C ARG A 306 -2.17 -6.84 9.03
N LEU A 307 -1.17 -6.73 9.88
CA LEU A 307 -1.34 -6.42 11.30
C LEU A 307 -0.55 -5.18 11.65
N THR A 308 -1.17 -4.29 12.41
CA THR A 308 -0.49 -3.15 13.02
C THR A 308 -0.36 -3.41 14.51
N LEU A 309 0.85 -3.64 14.99
CA LEU A 309 1.14 -3.99 16.37
C LEU A 309 1.84 -2.84 17.09
N PRO A 310 1.54 -2.61 18.39
CA PRO A 310 2.28 -1.61 19.15
C PRO A 310 3.74 -2.04 19.31
N VAL A 311 4.65 -1.09 19.29
CA VAL A 311 6.09 -1.34 19.50
C VAL A 311 6.37 -1.91 20.90
N ARG A 312 5.56 -1.54 21.91
CA ARG A 312 5.69 -1.98 23.29
C ARG A 312 4.39 -2.58 23.82
N GLY A 313 4.49 -3.55 24.71
CA GLY A 313 3.31 -4.13 25.38
C GLY A 313 2.47 -5.06 24.51
N GLY A 314 2.95 -5.47 23.34
CA GLY A 314 2.28 -6.45 22.49
C GLY A 314 2.36 -7.87 23.09
N ARG A 315 1.29 -8.66 22.91
CA ARG A 315 1.28 -10.10 23.28
C ARG A 315 1.82 -10.93 22.11
N TYR A 316 3.04 -10.67 21.70
CA TYR A 316 3.64 -11.19 20.46
C TYR A 316 3.70 -12.72 20.40
N ASP A 317 3.99 -13.38 21.51
CA ASP A 317 3.98 -14.84 21.66
C ASP A 317 2.61 -15.45 21.34
N LYS A 318 1.57 -14.88 21.92
CA LYS A 318 0.18 -15.31 21.71
C LYS A 318 -0.28 -15.04 20.30
N ILE A 319 0.08 -13.88 19.72
CA ILE A 319 -0.24 -13.51 18.35
C ILE A 319 0.39 -14.50 17.37
N ALA A 320 1.67 -14.82 17.50
CA ALA A 320 2.34 -15.78 16.63
C ALA A 320 1.68 -17.17 16.65
N SER A 321 1.36 -17.67 17.85
CA SER A 321 0.63 -18.92 18.02
C SER A 321 -0.76 -18.86 17.36
N LEU A 322 -1.50 -17.76 17.57
CA LEU A 322 -2.83 -17.54 16.99
C LEU A 322 -2.79 -17.55 15.46
N LEU A 323 -1.86 -16.81 14.85
CA LEU A 323 -1.73 -16.73 13.39
C LEU A 323 -1.45 -18.11 12.76
N ARG A 324 -0.67 -18.96 13.43
CA ARG A 324 -0.46 -20.36 13.00
C ARG A 324 -1.72 -21.20 13.14
N ARG A 325 -2.47 -21.02 14.23
CA ARG A 325 -3.73 -21.74 14.47
C ARG A 325 -4.82 -21.40 13.45
N ILE A 326 -4.89 -20.14 13.00
CA ILE A 326 -5.77 -19.69 11.93
C ILE A 326 -5.30 -20.21 10.57
N ASP A 327 -4.04 -20.60 10.45
CA ASP A 327 -3.41 -21.18 9.25
C ASP A 327 -3.34 -20.21 8.06
N LEU A 328 -2.95 -18.94 8.33
CA LEU A 328 -2.68 -17.95 7.30
C LEU A 328 -1.44 -18.32 6.47
N ASP A 329 -1.44 -17.93 5.20
CA ASP A 329 -0.34 -18.18 4.28
C ASP A 329 0.81 -17.18 4.48
N PHE A 330 0.48 -15.92 4.75
CA PHE A 330 1.44 -14.86 5.05
C PHE A 330 0.84 -13.77 5.92
N VAL A 331 1.70 -13.04 6.61
CA VAL A 331 1.33 -11.92 7.47
C VAL A 331 2.31 -10.77 7.21
N GLU A 332 1.78 -9.63 6.84
CA GLU A 332 2.50 -8.37 6.87
C GLU A 332 2.34 -7.76 8.26
N VAL A 333 3.43 -7.34 8.88
CA VAL A 333 3.36 -6.69 10.19
C VAL A 333 3.91 -5.28 10.08
N ARG A 334 3.12 -4.33 10.55
CA ARG A 334 3.53 -2.97 10.81
C ARG A 334 3.63 -2.74 12.30
N PHE A 335 4.48 -1.82 12.69
CA PHE A 335 4.59 -1.43 14.08
C PHE A 335 4.19 0.03 14.23
N PHE A 336 3.53 0.33 15.33
CA PHE A 336 3.17 1.70 15.65
C PHE A 336 3.60 2.06 17.08
N GLU A 337 3.86 3.33 17.27
CA GLU A 337 3.97 3.94 18.59
C GLU A 337 2.89 4.99 18.76
N VAL A 338 2.52 5.26 20.01
CA VAL A 338 1.59 6.34 20.34
C VAL A 338 2.42 7.56 20.72
N GLY A 339 2.31 8.63 19.96
CA GLY A 339 2.96 9.89 20.22
C GLY A 339 2.43 10.54 21.52
N ARG A 340 3.13 11.60 21.98
CA ARG A 340 2.68 12.37 23.15
C ARG A 340 1.32 13.06 22.95
N ASP A 341 0.96 13.27 21.71
CA ASP A 341 -0.33 13.80 21.23
C ASP A 341 -1.45 12.74 21.21
N GLY A 342 -1.13 11.47 21.54
CA GLY A 342 -2.06 10.35 21.49
C GLY A 342 -2.23 9.75 20.09
N GLU A 343 -1.59 10.31 19.06
CA GLU A 343 -1.67 9.80 17.70
C GLU A 343 -0.82 8.53 17.51
N LYS A 344 -1.34 7.60 16.72
CA LYS A 344 -0.60 6.39 16.32
C LYS A 344 0.27 6.71 15.10
N ARG A 345 1.56 6.41 15.20
CA ARG A 345 2.53 6.59 14.11
C ARG A 345 3.18 5.26 13.76
N VAL A 346 3.14 4.87 12.50
CA VAL A 346 3.84 3.67 12.02
C VAL A 346 5.34 3.92 12.08
N VAL A 347 6.08 3.00 12.70
CA VAL A 347 7.52 3.13 12.91
C VAL A 347 8.27 1.85 12.51
N PRO A 348 9.48 1.96 11.94
CA PRO A 348 10.34 0.80 11.70
C PRO A 348 10.99 0.35 13.02
N VAL A 349 10.68 -0.86 13.46
CA VAL A 349 11.16 -1.39 14.75
C VAL A 349 12.68 -1.50 14.82
N ARG A 350 13.33 -1.90 13.73
CA ARG A 350 14.79 -2.12 13.69
C ARG A 350 15.62 -0.90 14.09
N TYR A 351 15.06 0.28 13.90
CA TYR A 351 15.78 1.55 14.11
C TYR A 351 15.20 2.36 15.26
N HIS A 352 14.22 1.81 15.98
CA HIS A 352 13.57 2.54 17.04
C HIS A 352 14.40 2.46 18.34
N PRO A 353 14.91 3.58 18.88
CA PRO A 353 15.63 3.58 20.15
C PRO A 353 14.69 3.18 21.28
N GLY A 354 14.97 2.07 21.94
CA GLY A 354 14.17 1.59 23.08
C GLY A 354 13.17 0.48 22.79
N VAL A 355 13.19 -0.10 21.57
CA VAL A 355 12.55 -1.38 21.28
C VAL A 355 13.52 -2.48 21.63
N GLU A 356 13.13 -3.34 22.58
CA GLU A 356 13.77 -4.64 22.68
C GLU A 356 13.40 -5.44 21.43
N ALA A 357 14.33 -5.56 20.51
CA ALA A 357 14.16 -6.27 19.23
C ALA A 357 13.72 -7.73 19.39
N ASP A 358 13.77 -8.26 20.61
CA ASP A 358 13.52 -9.65 20.92
C ASP A 358 12.04 -10.05 20.78
N GLU A 359 11.09 -9.19 21.12
CA GLU A 359 9.67 -9.55 21.06
C GLU A 359 9.13 -9.62 19.61
N PRO A 360 9.33 -8.61 18.75
CA PRO A 360 8.98 -8.72 17.33
C PRO A 360 9.73 -9.84 16.61
N ALA A 361 10.99 -10.08 16.99
CA ALA A 361 11.79 -11.17 16.45
C ALA A 361 11.20 -12.56 16.78
N ARG A 362 10.51 -12.72 17.91
CA ARG A 362 9.79 -13.96 18.24
C ARG A 362 8.65 -14.24 17.26
N VAL A 363 7.80 -13.26 16.93
CA VAL A 363 6.72 -13.46 15.94
C VAL A 363 7.32 -13.87 14.60
N LYS A 364 8.39 -13.19 14.16
CA LYS A 364 9.14 -13.56 12.96
C LYS A 364 9.70 -14.99 13.06
N GLY A 365 10.36 -15.30 14.19
CA GLY A 365 10.98 -16.61 14.44
C GLY A 365 9.95 -17.74 14.42
N GLU A 366 8.77 -17.52 14.95
CA GLU A 366 7.73 -18.53 15.00
C GLU A 366 6.92 -18.65 13.70
N PHE A 367 6.48 -17.52 13.12
CA PHE A 367 5.64 -17.55 11.92
C PHE A 367 6.46 -17.74 10.64
N TYR A 368 7.64 -17.13 10.55
CA TYR A 368 8.51 -17.17 9.39
C TYR A 368 9.80 -17.97 9.61
N SER A 369 9.86 -18.89 10.59
CA SER A 369 10.96 -19.85 10.69
C SER A 369 11.11 -20.68 9.42
N PHE A 370 12.31 -21.14 9.14
CA PHE A 370 12.54 -22.00 7.97
C PHE A 370 11.66 -23.26 8.00
N GLY A 371 11.47 -23.86 9.17
CA GLY A 371 10.58 -25.01 9.35
C GLY A 371 9.12 -24.69 9.02
N ALA A 372 8.61 -23.55 9.52
CA ALA A 372 7.24 -23.11 9.24
C ALA A 372 7.01 -22.73 7.77
N LEU A 373 8.02 -22.14 7.13
CA LEU A 373 7.99 -21.85 5.69
C LEU A 373 8.00 -23.13 4.86
N PHE A 374 8.92 -24.05 5.19
CA PHE A 374 9.04 -25.33 4.49
C PHE A 374 7.77 -26.17 4.58
N ASP A 375 7.18 -26.25 5.77
CA ASP A 375 5.91 -26.94 5.98
C ASP A 375 4.78 -26.32 5.11
N ARG A 376 4.67 -24.99 5.08
CA ARG A 376 3.71 -24.30 4.20
C ARG A 376 3.99 -24.56 2.72
N PHE A 377 5.24 -24.49 2.30
CA PHE A 377 5.61 -24.72 0.88
C PHE A 377 5.34 -26.16 0.44
N LEU A 378 5.45 -27.13 1.34
CA LEU A 378 5.11 -28.52 1.04
C LEU A 378 3.61 -28.81 1.01
N ARG A 379 2.86 -28.22 1.94
CA ARG A 379 1.42 -28.49 2.08
C ARG A 379 0.56 -27.70 1.09
N ARG A 380 0.94 -26.47 0.76
CA ARG A 380 0.12 -25.56 -0.04
C ARG A 380 0.03 -25.91 -1.53
N PRO A 381 1.05 -26.43 -2.21
CA PRO A 381 0.93 -26.78 -3.64
C PRO A 381 -0.23 -27.71 -3.94
N ARG A 382 -0.55 -28.62 -3.04
CA ARG A 382 -1.68 -29.55 -3.18
C ARG A 382 -3.05 -28.85 -3.13
N ARG A 383 -3.13 -27.69 -2.49
CA ARG A 383 -4.38 -26.93 -2.30
C ARG A 383 -4.52 -25.76 -3.26
N VAL A 384 -3.48 -24.93 -3.41
CA VAL A 384 -3.52 -23.70 -4.20
C VAL A 384 -2.88 -23.84 -5.59
N GLY A 385 -2.17 -24.96 -5.83
CA GLY A 385 -1.46 -25.23 -7.08
C GLY A 385 -0.02 -24.71 -7.10
N PHE A 386 0.81 -25.34 -7.91
CA PHE A 386 2.25 -25.00 -8.03
C PHE A 386 2.48 -23.58 -8.54
N TYR A 387 1.64 -23.11 -9.46
CA TYR A 387 1.75 -21.74 -9.98
C TYR A 387 1.58 -20.70 -8.85
N SER A 388 0.51 -20.78 -8.08
CA SER A 388 0.27 -19.84 -6.98
C SER A 388 1.33 -19.95 -5.88
N THR A 389 1.87 -21.16 -5.65
CA THR A 389 2.95 -21.36 -4.70
C THR A 389 4.25 -20.68 -5.16
N GLY A 390 4.67 -20.89 -6.40
CA GLY A 390 5.91 -20.33 -6.93
C GLY A 390 5.86 -18.80 -7.13
N TRP A 391 4.75 -18.28 -7.65
CA TRP A 391 4.64 -16.87 -8.00
C TRP A 391 4.16 -15.96 -6.86
N TYR A 392 3.50 -16.51 -5.87
CA TYR A 392 2.93 -15.70 -4.78
C TYR A 392 3.39 -16.17 -3.40
N LEU A 393 3.13 -17.42 -3.01
CA LEU A 393 3.39 -17.87 -1.64
C LEU A 393 4.88 -17.74 -1.27
N ILE A 394 5.78 -18.23 -2.10
CA ILE A 394 7.22 -18.18 -1.82
C ILE A 394 7.73 -16.75 -1.82
N PRO A 395 7.53 -15.95 -2.89
CA PRO A 395 8.02 -14.57 -2.94
C PRO A 395 7.45 -13.70 -1.81
N TYR A 396 6.12 -13.74 -1.55
CA TYR A 396 5.52 -12.98 -0.47
C TYR A 396 6.07 -13.39 0.90
N SER A 397 6.14 -14.69 1.17
CA SER A 397 6.66 -15.18 2.46
C SER A 397 8.11 -14.76 2.69
N LEU A 398 8.96 -14.80 1.66
CA LEU A 398 10.34 -14.37 1.77
C LEU A 398 10.46 -12.85 1.94
N ALA A 399 9.68 -12.07 1.19
CA ALA A 399 9.66 -10.63 1.30
C ALA A 399 9.18 -10.18 2.70
N TYR A 400 8.06 -10.70 3.18
CA TYR A 400 7.55 -10.36 4.51
C TYR A 400 8.46 -10.84 5.64
N ARG A 401 9.08 -12.02 5.51
CA ARG A 401 10.10 -12.47 6.45
C ARG A 401 11.28 -11.50 6.53
N GLN A 402 11.74 -11.02 5.39
CA GLN A 402 12.89 -10.15 5.28
C GLN A 402 12.63 -8.77 5.90
N ASN A 403 11.40 -8.23 5.68
CA ASN A 403 11.03 -6.90 6.13
C ASN A 403 10.27 -6.86 7.43
N PHE A 404 10.08 -7.99 8.07
CA PHE A 404 9.26 -8.09 9.27
C PHE A 404 9.66 -7.11 10.37
N LEU A 405 10.97 -6.90 10.58
CA LEU A 405 11.49 -5.98 11.60
C LEU A 405 11.58 -4.53 11.13
N GLU A 406 11.44 -4.29 9.84
CA GLU A 406 11.56 -2.95 9.26
C GLU A 406 10.23 -2.20 9.28
N GLY A 407 9.11 -2.91 9.51
CA GLY A 407 7.78 -2.32 9.55
C GLY A 407 7.36 -1.66 8.25
N VAL A 408 8.16 -1.83 7.19
CA VAL A 408 7.91 -1.20 5.89
C VAL A 408 6.85 -2.01 5.15
N PRO A 409 5.73 -1.39 4.77
CA PRO A 409 4.71 -2.08 4.00
C PRO A 409 5.27 -2.46 2.64
N TYR A 410 5.19 -3.74 2.31
CA TYR A 410 5.24 -4.17 0.93
C TYR A 410 3.85 -4.09 0.31
N PRO A 411 3.80 -3.89 -0.98
CA PRO A 411 2.57 -3.64 -1.69
C PRO A 411 1.52 -4.71 -1.51
#